data_de829164357a9f6b7d17d298d4beeeaa
#
_entry.id   de829164357a9f6b7d17d298d4beeeaa
#
_cell.length_a   1.000
_cell.length_b   1.000
_cell.length_c   1.000
_cell.angle_alpha   90.00
_cell.angle_beta   90.00
_cell.angle_gamma   90.00
#
_symmetry.space_group_name_H-M   'P 1'
#
loop_
_entity.id
_entity.type
_entity.pdbx_description
1 polymer ?
#
loop_
_entity_poly.entity_id
_entity_poly.type
_entity_poly.pdbx_seq_one_letter_code
_entity_poly.pdbx_strand_id
1 'polypeptide(L)'
;MIFKLIIDKEKEEQIVATVHQRSPLTDEIEALVAGTERRDELTGYTEEDTVILKIPLIECICVEDGRTFAIYADGVRYRLRGRLYEAEARLGSEFVRVNKSALANWSRIRRFKASIAGAVDVEFKSGHVEYVSRRCFAELKRRFDL
;
A
#
# COMPACT_ATOMS: atom_id res chain seq x y z
N MET A 1 29.12 -4.39 16.93
CA MET A 1 28.48 -3.43 16.01
C MET A 1 27.62 -2.45 16.82
N ILE A 2 27.68 -1.18 16.52
CA ILE A 2 26.92 -0.14 17.23
C ILE A 2 25.92 0.46 16.25
N PHE A 3 24.66 0.57 16.68
CA PHE A 3 23.63 1.31 15.93
C PHE A 3 23.48 2.71 16.53
N LYS A 4 23.50 3.72 15.67
CA LYS A 4 23.28 5.12 16.07
C LYS A 4 22.25 5.76 15.15
N LEU A 5 21.14 6.25 15.73
CA LEU A 5 20.11 7.00 15.03
C LEU A 5 20.27 8.49 15.34
N ILE A 6 20.39 9.31 14.29
CA ILE A 6 20.40 10.77 14.41
C ILE A 6 19.20 11.29 13.62
N ILE A 7 18.36 12.08 14.29
CA ILE A 7 17.21 12.73 13.64
C ILE A 7 17.55 14.19 13.41
N ASP A 8 17.67 14.56 12.14
CA ASP A 8 17.96 15.93 11.71
C ASP A 8 17.07 16.29 10.53
N LYS A 9 16.16 17.22 10.75
CA LYS A 9 15.14 17.61 9.75
C LYS A 9 15.69 18.43 8.58
N GLU A 10 16.89 18.95 8.72
CA GLU A 10 17.53 19.81 7.72
C GLU A 10 18.47 19.05 6.78
N LYS A 11 18.77 17.81 7.10
CA LYS A 11 19.63 16.94 6.29
C LYS A 11 18.82 15.97 5.44
N GLU A 12 19.42 15.62 4.31
CA GLU A 12 18.89 14.53 3.48
C GLU A 12 18.87 13.21 4.26
N GLU A 13 17.82 12.46 4.10
CA GLU A 13 17.70 11.13 4.72
C GLU A 13 18.75 10.18 4.14
N GLN A 14 19.56 9.59 5.00
CA GLN A 14 20.62 8.67 4.58
C GLN A 14 20.86 7.59 5.62
N ILE A 15 21.29 6.44 5.18
CA ILE A 15 21.84 5.38 6.02
C ILE A 15 23.32 5.24 5.67
N VAL A 16 24.19 5.45 6.65
CA VAL A 16 25.66 5.31 6.50
C VAL A 16 26.10 4.09 7.30
N ALA A 17 26.63 3.10 6.62
CA ALA A 17 27.21 1.92 7.24
C ALA A 17 28.74 1.95 7.07
N THR A 18 29.48 2.01 8.18
CA THR A 18 30.93 1.90 8.18
C THR A 18 31.32 0.50 8.61
N VAL A 19 31.89 -0.25 7.69
CA VAL A 19 32.24 -1.67 7.91
C VAL A 19 33.67 -1.95 7.44
N HIS A 20 34.28 -3.01 7.96
CA HIS A 20 35.63 -3.41 7.55
C HIS A 20 35.64 -4.10 6.18
N GLN A 21 34.56 -4.79 5.82
CA GLN A 21 34.41 -5.47 4.55
C GLN A 21 32.94 -5.66 4.19
N ARG A 22 32.66 -5.87 2.91
CA ARG A 22 31.34 -6.20 2.45
C ARG A 22 30.90 -7.56 3.04
N SER A 23 29.63 -7.67 3.43
CA SER A 23 29.08 -8.86 4.08
C SER A 23 27.60 -9.04 3.68
N PRO A 24 26.99 -10.21 3.93
CA PRO A 24 25.55 -10.39 3.73
C PRO A 24 24.69 -9.32 4.40
N LEU A 25 25.10 -8.84 5.58
CA LEU A 25 24.42 -7.76 6.29
C LEU A 25 24.42 -6.46 5.51
N THR A 26 25.56 -6.08 4.91
CA THR A 26 25.63 -4.85 4.10
C THR A 26 24.79 -4.97 2.83
N ASP A 27 24.72 -6.15 2.24
CA ASP A 27 23.87 -6.41 1.08
C ASP A 27 22.39 -6.32 1.41
N GLU A 28 21.97 -6.81 2.58
CA GLU A 28 20.59 -6.66 3.08
C GLU A 28 20.23 -5.20 3.35
N ILE A 29 21.12 -4.41 3.95
CA ILE A 29 20.91 -2.98 4.20
C ILE A 29 20.77 -2.23 2.87
N GLU A 30 21.64 -2.49 1.92
CA GLU A 30 21.59 -1.87 0.59
C GLU A 30 20.28 -2.21 -0.14
N ALA A 31 19.83 -3.47 -0.07
CA ALA A 31 18.57 -3.92 -0.65
C ALA A 31 17.36 -3.24 0.02
N LEU A 32 17.37 -3.06 1.34
CA LEU A 32 16.33 -2.35 2.07
C LEU A 32 16.23 -0.90 1.63
N VAL A 33 17.34 -0.18 1.52
CA VAL A 33 17.38 1.21 1.07
C VAL A 33 16.89 1.34 -0.37
N ALA A 34 17.37 0.49 -1.28
CA ALA A 34 16.92 0.46 -2.66
C ALA A 34 15.43 0.13 -2.78
N GLY A 35 14.93 -0.79 -1.95
CA GLY A 35 13.50 -1.11 -1.85
C GLY A 35 12.66 0.07 -1.36
N THR A 36 13.20 0.88 -0.46
CA THR A 36 12.54 2.09 0.06
C THR A 36 12.42 3.18 -1.03
N GLU A 37 13.45 3.37 -1.83
CA GLU A 37 13.43 4.31 -2.96
C GLU A 37 12.44 3.91 -4.06
N ARG A 38 12.16 2.61 -4.21
CA ARG A 38 11.21 2.06 -5.18
C ARG A 38 9.80 1.87 -4.63
N ARG A 39 9.55 2.19 -3.36
CA ARG A 39 8.26 1.94 -2.69
C ARG A 39 7.14 2.87 -3.12
N ASP A 40 7.41 3.93 -3.84
CA ASP A 40 6.42 4.89 -4.29
C ASP A 40 5.77 4.54 -5.63
N GLU A 41 6.18 3.44 -6.27
CA GLU A 41 5.69 3.03 -7.58
C GLU A 41 5.35 1.53 -7.64
N LEU A 42 4.30 1.21 -8.39
CA LEU A 42 3.94 -0.13 -8.84
C LEU A 42 3.78 -0.14 -10.35
N THR A 43 4.00 -1.30 -10.95
CA THR A 43 3.73 -1.49 -12.37
C THR A 43 2.34 -2.06 -12.56
N GLY A 44 1.52 -1.34 -13.30
CA GLY A 44 0.19 -1.75 -13.73
C GLY A 44 0.17 -2.12 -15.20
N TYR A 45 -0.77 -2.97 -15.58
CA TYR A 45 -0.92 -3.49 -16.94
C TYR A 45 -2.34 -3.27 -17.45
N THR A 46 -2.45 -2.79 -18.68
CA THR A 46 -3.66 -2.84 -19.49
C THR A 46 -3.48 -3.89 -20.59
N GLU A 47 -4.43 -4.04 -21.50
CA GLU A 47 -4.28 -4.95 -22.64
C GLU A 47 -3.14 -4.54 -23.58
N GLU A 48 -2.87 -3.25 -23.69
CA GLU A 48 -1.90 -2.68 -24.63
C GLU A 48 -0.66 -2.10 -23.95
N ASP A 49 -0.78 -1.63 -22.70
CA ASP A 49 0.24 -0.81 -22.05
C ASP A 49 0.75 -1.39 -20.74
N THR A 50 1.99 -1.05 -20.45
CA THR A 50 2.60 -1.17 -19.13
C THR A 50 2.71 0.23 -18.54
N VAL A 51 2.11 0.46 -17.38
CA VAL A 51 1.97 1.78 -16.77
C VAL A 51 2.65 1.82 -15.41
N ILE A 52 3.37 2.88 -15.11
CA ILE A 52 3.93 3.12 -13.79
C ILE A 52 2.89 3.84 -12.94
N LEU A 53 2.45 3.18 -11.87
CA LEU A 53 1.46 3.69 -10.95
C LEU A 53 2.15 4.29 -9.73
N LYS A 54 1.81 5.51 -9.39
CA LYS A 54 2.28 6.14 -8.15
C LYS A 54 1.44 5.62 -6.99
N ILE A 55 2.08 4.98 -6.01
CA ILE A 55 1.40 4.35 -4.87
C ILE A 55 0.46 5.32 -4.13
N PRO A 56 0.82 6.59 -3.87
CA PRO A 56 -0.09 7.54 -3.23
C PRO A 56 -1.38 7.81 -4.01
N LEU A 57 -1.41 7.53 -5.31
CA LEU A 57 -2.56 7.71 -6.19
C LEU A 57 -3.36 6.42 -6.41
N ILE A 58 -2.90 5.29 -5.88
CA ILE A 58 -3.66 4.04 -5.88
C ILE A 58 -4.69 4.12 -4.75
N GLU A 59 -5.95 3.95 -5.07
CA GLU A 59 -7.06 4.01 -4.11
C GLU A 59 -7.31 2.67 -3.43
N CYS A 60 -7.33 1.61 -4.24
CA CYS A 60 -7.67 0.28 -3.77
C CYS A 60 -6.89 -0.76 -4.56
N ILE A 61 -6.49 -1.84 -3.89
CA ILE A 61 -6.00 -3.05 -4.56
C ILE A 61 -6.97 -4.16 -4.22
N CYS A 62 -7.53 -4.80 -5.21
CA CYS A 62 -8.56 -5.81 -5.05
C CYS A 62 -8.31 -7.04 -5.93
N VAL A 63 -8.89 -8.16 -5.50
CA VAL A 63 -8.89 -9.42 -6.25
C VAL A 63 -10.28 -9.67 -6.81
N GLU A 64 -10.33 -9.95 -8.10
CA GLU A 64 -11.55 -10.29 -8.80
C GLU A 64 -11.22 -11.39 -9.81
N ASP A 65 -11.97 -12.50 -9.78
CA ASP A 65 -11.75 -13.67 -10.64
C ASP A 65 -10.31 -14.21 -10.58
N GLY A 66 -9.71 -14.23 -9.38
CA GLY A 66 -8.34 -14.70 -9.17
C GLY A 66 -7.24 -13.77 -9.67
N ARG A 67 -7.59 -12.56 -10.10
CA ARG A 67 -6.66 -11.55 -10.62
C ARG A 67 -6.60 -10.34 -9.70
N THR A 68 -5.43 -9.78 -9.55
CA THR A 68 -5.19 -8.60 -8.72
C THR A 68 -5.22 -7.34 -9.57
N PHE A 69 -5.98 -6.34 -9.10
CA PHE A 69 -6.14 -5.05 -9.77
C PHE A 69 -5.86 -3.90 -8.82
N ALA A 70 -5.30 -2.81 -9.36
CA ALA A 70 -5.22 -1.52 -8.70
C ALA A 70 -6.27 -0.58 -9.30
N ILE A 71 -7.06 0.04 -8.45
CA ILE A 71 -7.95 1.14 -8.83
C ILE A 71 -7.18 2.43 -8.61
N TYR A 72 -6.96 3.17 -9.66
CA TYR A 72 -6.16 4.39 -9.64
C TYR A 72 -7.02 5.65 -9.44
N ALA A 73 -6.39 6.76 -9.11
CA ALA A 73 -7.06 8.04 -8.87
C ALA A 73 -7.93 8.53 -10.05
N ASP A 74 -7.61 8.13 -11.27
CA ASP A 74 -8.40 8.40 -12.48
C ASP A 74 -9.63 7.48 -12.64
N GLY A 75 -9.83 6.54 -11.71
CA GLY A 75 -10.91 5.55 -11.76
C GLY A 75 -10.62 4.34 -12.65
N VAL A 76 -9.48 4.31 -13.31
CA VAL A 76 -9.08 3.20 -14.20
C VAL A 76 -8.54 2.03 -13.38
N ARG A 77 -8.85 0.81 -13.83
CA ARG A 77 -8.34 -0.44 -13.29
C ARG A 77 -7.10 -0.86 -14.04
N TYR A 78 -6.04 -1.13 -13.29
CA TYR A 78 -4.81 -1.67 -13.83
C TYR A 78 -4.53 -3.04 -13.22
N ARG A 79 -4.20 -4.01 -14.04
CA ARG A 79 -3.83 -5.33 -13.56
C ARG A 79 -2.46 -5.28 -12.91
N LEU A 80 -2.33 -5.94 -11.76
CA LEU A 80 -1.07 -6.14 -11.07
C LEU A 80 -0.64 -7.60 -11.22
N ARG A 81 0.66 -7.83 -11.25
CA ARG A 81 1.22 -9.18 -11.09
C ARG A 81 1.30 -9.52 -9.61
N GLY A 82 1.18 -10.80 -9.31
CA GLY A 82 1.25 -11.29 -7.95
C GLY A 82 -0.09 -11.32 -7.24
N ARG A 83 -0.05 -11.69 -5.98
CA ARG A 83 -1.23 -11.88 -5.13
C ARG A 83 -1.43 -10.73 -4.17
N LEU A 84 -2.64 -10.60 -3.64
CA LEU A 84 -2.98 -9.53 -2.72
C LEU A 84 -2.08 -9.51 -1.47
N TYR A 85 -1.75 -10.66 -0.89
CA TYR A 85 -0.87 -10.73 0.28
C TYR A 85 0.56 -10.27 -0.02
N GLU A 86 1.03 -10.45 -1.26
CA GLU A 86 2.34 -9.95 -1.69
C GLU A 86 2.33 -8.42 -1.79
N ALA A 87 1.25 -7.86 -2.32
CA ALA A 87 1.04 -6.41 -2.34
C ALA A 87 0.96 -5.84 -0.92
N GLU A 88 0.20 -6.49 -0.03
CA GLU A 88 0.09 -6.09 1.39
C GLU A 88 1.44 -6.06 2.09
N ALA A 89 2.28 -7.07 1.87
CA ALA A 89 3.62 -7.13 2.46
C ALA A 89 4.56 -6.04 1.90
N ARG A 90 4.38 -5.65 0.65
CA ARG A 90 5.20 -4.66 -0.04
C ARG A 90 4.79 -3.22 0.25
N LEU A 91 3.48 -2.98 0.42
CA LEU A 91 2.93 -1.67 0.70
C LEU A 91 3.05 -1.33 2.18
N GLY A 92 3.12 -0.04 2.49
CA GLY A 92 3.23 0.44 3.86
C GLY A 92 1.89 0.44 4.62
N SER A 93 1.92 0.99 5.82
CA SER A 93 0.77 1.09 6.73
C SER A 93 -0.38 1.96 6.22
N GLU A 94 -0.17 2.71 5.16
CA GLU A 94 -1.20 3.49 4.45
C GLU A 94 -2.30 2.61 3.83
N PHE A 95 -1.95 1.36 3.50
CA PHE A 95 -2.89 0.38 2.92
C PHE A 95 -3.42 -0.53 4.01
N VAL A 96 -4.73 -0.54 4.16
CA VAL A 96 -5.43 -1.30 5.19
C VAL A 96 -6.37 -2.32 4.57
N ARG A 97 -6.47 -3.52 5.19
CA ARG A 97 -7.45 -4.52 4.78
C ARG A 97 -8.86 -4.01 5.07
N VAL A 98 -9.72 -4.07 4.06
CA VAL A 98 -11.16 -3.77 4.20
C VAL A 98 -12.02 -5.02 4.07
N ASN A 99 -11.52 -6.03 3.38
CA ASN A 99 -12.08 -7.38 3.34
C ASN A 99 -11.02 -8.39 2.89
N LYS A 100 -11.37 -9.66 2.79
CA LYS A 100 -10.42 -10.72 2.38
C LYS A 100 -9.81 -10.52 0.98
N SER A 101 -10.43 -9.68 0.15
CA SER A 101 -10.07 -9.50 -1.26
C SER A 101 -9.67 -8.06 -1.60
N ALA A 102 -9.56 -7.17 -0.62
CA ALA A 102 -9.24 -5.77 -0.90
C ALA A 102 -8.40 -5.09 0.18
N LEU A 103 -7.49 -4.25 -0.31
CA LEU A 103 -6.69 -3.29 0.46
C LEU A 103 -7.12 -1.88 0.05
N ALA A 104 -7.37 -1.01 1.01
CA ALA A 104 -7.72 0.39 0.77
C ALA A 104 -6.57 1.30 1.16
N ASN A 105 -6.28 2.28 0.32
CA ASN A 105 -5.36 3.36 0.66
C ASN A 105 -6.09 4.36 1.56
N TRP A 106 -5.69 4.43 2.82
CA TRP A 106 -6.32 5.29 3.82
C TRP A 106 -6.40 6.76 3.37
N SER A 107 -5.35 7.27 2.78
CA SER A 107 -5.28 8.67 2.32
C SER A 107 -6.24 9.00 1.18
N ARG A 108 -6.76 7.99 0.49
CA ARG A 108 -7.68 8.14 -0.64
C ARG A 108 -9.13 7.83 -0.27
N ILE A 109 -9.40 7.47 0.97
CA ILE A 109 -10.76 7.23 1.46
C ILE A 109 -11.45 8.57 1.65
N ARG A 110 -12.63 8.68 1.06
CA ARG A 110 -13.51 9.84 1.21
C ARG A 110 -14.44 9.69 2.41
N ARG A 111 -15.07 8.50 2.53
CA ARG A 111 -16.02 8.21 3.61
C ARG A 111 -16.31 6.73 3.75
N PHE A 112 -16.82 6.35 4.92
CA PHE A 112 -17.48 5.09 5.15
C PHE A 112 -18.99 5.29 5.12
N LYS A 113 -19.69 4.43 4.39
CA LYS A 113 -21.16 4.45 4.28
C LYS A 113 -21.75 3.25 5.00
N ALA A 114 -22.65 3.47 5.93
CA ALA A 114 -23.47 2.39 6.48
C ALA A 114 -24.60 2.07 5.51
N SER A 115 -24.79 0.79 5.16
CA SER A 115 -25.93 0.33 4.39
C SER A 115 -27.09 -0.02 5.33
N ILE A 116 -28.30 -0.16 4.75
CA ILE A 116 -29.53 -0.52 5.45
C ILE A 116 -29.42 -1.86 6.20
N ALA A 117 -28.62 -2.79 5.70
CA ALA A 117 -28.43 -4.13 6.28
C ALA A 117 -27.30 -4.19 7.33
N GLY A 118 -26.75 -3.05 7.77
CA GLY A 118 -25.63 -2.98 8.70
C GLY A 118 -24.27 -3.27 8.06
N ALA A 119 -24.21 -3.47 6.75
CA ALA A 119 -22.97 -3.55 6.00
C ALA A 119 -22.35 -2.16 5.87
N VAL A 120 -21.03 -2.11 5.76
CA VAL A 120 -20.28 -0.87 5.59
C VAL A 120 -19.56 -0.92 4.25
N ASP A 121 -19.64 0.18 3.51
CA ASP A 121 -18.86 0.39 2.30
C ASP A 121 -17.88 1.54 2.51
N VAL A 122 -16.73 1.44 1.89
CA VAL A 122 -15.76 2.54 1.79
C VAL A 122 -15.88 3.17 0.40
N GLU A 123 -16.01 4.47 0.37
CA GLU A 123 -16.01 5.26 -0.86
C GLU A 123 -14.71 6.05 -0.98
N PHE A 124 -14.08 5.93 -2.13
CA PHE A 124 -12.83 6.62 -2.45
C PHE A 124 -13.06 7.95 -3.15
N LYS A 125 -12.03 8.77 -3.26
CA LYS A 125 -12.10 10.09 -3.89
C LYS A 125 -12.51 10.06 -5.36
N SER A 126 -12.21 8.97 -6.09
CA SER A 126 -12.68 8.79 -7.48
C SER A 126 -14.15 8.41 -7.59
N GLY A 127 -14.79 8.02 -6.49
CA GLY A 127 -16.13 7.47 -6.48
C GLY A 127 -16.19 5.94 -6.47
N HIS A 128 -15.05 5.26 -6.58
CA HIS A 128 -15.00 3.80 -6.42
C HIS A 128 -15.48 3.42 -5.02
N VAL A 129 -16.24 2.33 -4.93
CA VAL A 129 -16.80 1.81 -3.68
C VAL A 129 -16.34 0.38 -3.48
N GLU A 130 -15.93 0.05 -2.26
CA GLU A 130 -15.53 -1.28 -1.88
C GLU A 130 -16.25 -1.72 -0.61
N TYR A 131 -16.58 -3.00 -0.53
CA TYR A 131 -17.21 -3.59 0.64
C TYR A 131 -16.20 -3.67 1.81
N VAL A 132 -16.67 -3.37 3.02
CA VAL A 132 -15.88 -3.53 4.25
C VAL A 132 -16.48 -4.64 5.10
N SER A 133 -15.70 -5.68 5.39
CA SER A 133 -16.17 -6.76 6.26
C SER A 133 -16.32 -6.27 7.71
N ARG A 134 -17.23 -6.92 8.47
CA ARG A 134 -17.45 -6.57 9.88
C ARG A 134 -16.18 -6.65 10.71
N ARG A 135 -15.39 -7.69 10.48
CA ARG A 135 -14.12 -7.90 11.18
C ARG A 135 -13.12 -6.78 10.85
N CYS A 136 -12.95 -6.47 9.58
CA CYS A 136 -12.04 -5.40 9.16
C CYS A 136 -12.50 -4.03 9.66
N PHE A 137 -13.80 -3.76 9.62
CA PHE A 137 -14.34 -2.50 10.13
C PHE A 137 -14.11 -2.35 11.65
N ALA A 138 -14.28 -3.42 12.41
CA ALA A 138 -13.98 -3.41 13.85
C ALA A 138 -12.50 -3.10 14.14
N GLU A 139 -11.58 -3.65 13.35
CA GLU A 139 -10.15 -3.37 13.44
C GLU A 139 -9.83 -1.92 13.07
N LEU A 140 -10.46 -1.39 12.01
CA LEU A 140 -10.28 -0.01 11.58
C LEU A 140 -10.79 0.99 12.62
N LYS A 141 -11.94 0.72 13.22
CA LYS A 141 -12.48 1.53 14.32
C LYS A 141 -11.50 1.64 15.47
N ARG A 142 -10.94 0.51 15.88
CA ARG A 142 -9.97 0.46 16.98
C ARG A 142 -8.68 1.19 16.65
N ARG A 143 -8.15 1.00 15.42
CA ARG A 143 -6.87 1.57 14.98
C ARG A 143 -6.94 3.07 14.74
N PHE A 144 -8.04 3.59 14.19
CA PHE A 144 -8.20 4.98 13.77
C PHE A 144 -9.19 5.76 14.62
N ASP A 145 -9.69 5.17 15.71
CA ASP A 145 -10.63 5.79 16.64
C ASP A 145 -11.90 6.35 15.94
N LEU A 146 -12.49 5.50 15.11
CA LEU A 146 -13.70 5.84 14.36
C LEU A 146 -14.99 5.71 15.20
#